data_51b3b82c53465e3fe90af4571d3326cd
#
_entry.id   51b3b82c53465e3fe90af4571d3326cd
#
_cell.length_a   1.000
_cell.length_b   1.000
_cell.length_c   1.000
_cell.angle_alpha   90.00
_cell.angle_beta   90.00
_cell.angle_gamma   90.00
#
_symmetry.space_group_name_H-M   'P 1'
#
loop_
_entity.id
_entity.type
_entity.pdbx_description
1 polymer ?
#
loop_
_entity_poly.entity_id
_entity_poly.type
_entity_poly.pdbx_seq_one_letter_code
_entity_poly.pdbx_strand_id
1 'polypeptide(L)'
;VIIMNQIILHEMSKSFGKKNVIKAQNACFSPGQIYGIVGQNGCGKTVLFKCMSGLMPTTSGRIEIQLDDPAQKARPYCGVVIDGAGFNDSLSGLSNLVALADITKKADKKAIASLMTSVGLSPDNRKKVRYYSLGMRQRLAIAQAIMEDPAILLLDEPLNGLDYEGVKTVYDILKVQKE
;
A
#
# COMPACT_ATOMS: atom_id res chain seq x y z
N VAL A 1 26.67 8.44 8.12
CA VAL A 1 25.41 8.99 7.59
C VAL A 1 24.34 7.96 7.85
N ILE A 2 23.36 8.25 8.71
CA ILE A 2 22.25 7.35 9.01
C ILE A 2 21.18 7.67 7.97
N ILE A 3 20.88 6.73 7.08
CA ILE A 3 19.78 6.84 6.12
C ILE A 3 18.51 6.47 6.87
N MET A 4 17.59 7.42 7.02
CA MET A 4 16.37 7.23 7.78
C MET A 4 15.15 7.61 6.94
N ASN A 5 14.44 6.59 6.44
CA ASN A 5 13.11 6.79 5.88
C ASN A 5 12.10 6.68 7.03
N GLN A 6 11.48 7.76 7.45
CA GLN A 6 10.51 7.72 8.54
C GLN A 6 9.28 8.56 8.25
N ILE A 7 8.18 8.20 8.90
CA ILE A 7 6.95 9.00 8.89
C ILE A 7 6.76 9.56 10.31
N ILE A 8 6.59 10.87 10.40
CA ILE A 8 6.35 11.55 11.67
C ILE A 8 5.02 12.27 11.61
N LEU A 9 4.16 12.01 12.57
CA LEU A 9 2.90 12.73 12.78
C LEU A 9 3.15 13.80 13.84
N HIS A 10 2.84 15.07 13.51
CA HIS A 10 2.95 16.21 14.43
C HIS A 10 1.56 16.79 14.70
N GLU A 11 0.99 16.51 15.86
CA GLU A 11 -0.34 16.98 16.29
C GLU A 11 -1.41 16.77 15.19
N MET A 12 -1.26 15.66 14.42
CA MET A 12 -2.08 15.39 13.26
C MET A 12 -3.51 15.12 13.67
N SER A 13 -4.46 15.84 13.08
CA SER A 13 -5.88 15.59 13.26
C SER A 13 -6.65 15.56 11.94
N LYS A 14 -7.81 14.90 11.96
CA LYS A 14 -8.74 14.88 10.83
C LYS A 14 -10.17 14.94 11.29
N SER A 15 -10.90 15.92 10.74
CA SER A 15 -12.33 16.13 10.99
C SER A 15 -13.10 16.21 9.68
N PHE A 16 -14.36 15.81 9.72
CA PHE A 16 -15.33 15.99 8.65
C PHE A 16 -16.53 16.77 9.22
N GLY A 17 -16.63 18.04 8.84
CA GLY A 17 -17.57 18.96 9.46
C GLY A 17 -17.33 19.04 10.99
N LYS A 18 -18.35 18.73 11.77
CA LYS A 18 -18.27 18.74 13.26
C LYS A 18 -17.73 17.44 13.86
N LYS A 19 -17.52 16.38 13.05
CA LYS A 19 -17.08 15.08 13.54
C LYS A 19 -15.54 14.99 13.51
N ASN A 20 -14.92 14.91 14.68
CA ASN A 20 -13.51 14.61 14.80
C ASN A 20 -13.31 13.10 14.65
N VAL A 21 -12.66 12.67 13.55
CA VAL A 21 -12.38 11.26 13.28
C VAL A 21 -11.03 10.87 13.85
N ILE A 22 -10.02 11.72 13.70
CA ILE A 22 -8.71 11.54 14.31
C ILE A 22 -8.46 12.78 15.16
N LYS A 23 -8.29 12.58 16.46
CA LYS A 23 -7.85 13.62 17.40
C LYS A 23 -6.34 13.83 17.21
N ALA A 24 -5.81 14.93 17.69
CA ALA A 24 -4.38 15.23 17.59
C ALA A 24 -3.50 14.03 17.99
N GLN A 25 -2.73 13.53 17.02
CA GLN A 25 -1.86 12.38 17.19
C GLN A 25 -0.40 12.78 16.93
N ASN A 26 0.46 12.28 17.80
CA ASN A 26 1.90 12.31 17.62
C ASN A 26 2.40 10.88 17.50
N ALA A 27 3.13 10.54 16.45
CA ALA A 27 3.72 9.23 16.25
C ALA A 27 4.96 9.34 15.36
N CYS A 28 5.87 8.38 15.52
CA CYS A 28 7.03 8.23 14.66
C CYS A 28 7.12 6.76 14.24
N PHE A 29 7.22 6.53 12.93
CA PHE A 29 7.36 5.22 12.33
C PHE A 29 8.76 5.12 11.72
N SER A 30 9.61 4.32 12.34
CA SER A 30 11.02 4.13 11.95
C SER A 30 11.17 3.17 10.78
N PRO A 31 12.22 3.30 9.95
CA PRO A 31 12.48 2.41 8.82
C PRO A 31 12.77 0.98 9.28
N GLY A 32 12.60 0.02 8.36
CA GLY A 32 12.90 -1.39 8.61
C GLY A 32 11.99 -2.02 9.69
N GLN A 33 10.83 -1.42 10.00
CA GLN A 33 9.88 -1.91 10.98
C GLN A 33 8.50 -2.12 10.37
N ILE A 34 7.79 -3.13 10.87
CA ILE A 34 6.38 -3.36 10.55
C ILE A 34 5.55 -2.90 11.74
N TYR A 35 4.65 -1.95 11.51
CA TYR A 35 3.74 -1.41 12.52
C TYR A 35 2.32 -1.88 12.30
N GLY A 36 1.68 -2.40 13.34
CA GLY A 36 0.25 -2.73 13.35
C GLY A 36 -0.57 -1.59 13.97
N ILE A 37 -1.46 -0.99 13.19
CA ILE A 37 -2.42 0.01 13.70
C ILE A 37 -3.72 -0.71 14.07
N VAL A 38 -3.97 -0.80 15.37
CA VAL A 38 -5.11 -1.53 15.94
C VAL A 38 -6.19 -0.55 16.41
N GLY A 39 -7.44 -0.91 16.19
CA GLY A 39 -8.59 -0.13 16.64
C GLY A 39 -9.91 -0.71 16.13
N GLN A 40 -11.02 -0.31 16.75
CA GLN A 40 -12.35 -0.75 16.36
C GLN A 40 -12.69 -0.32 14.92
N ASN A 41 -13.68 -1.00 14.30
CA ASN A 41 -14.16 -0.57 12.99
C ASN A 41 -14.77 0.83 13.07
N GLY A 42 -14.45 1.68 12.09
CA GLY A 42 -14.90 3.07 12.06
C GLY A 42 -14.12 4.04 12.96
N CYS A 43 -13.04 3.62 13.66
CA CYS A 43 -12.23 4.53 14.49
C CYS A 43 -11.28 5.44 13.69
N GLY A 44 -11.23 5.31 12.36
CA GLY A 44 -10.44 6.19 11.50
C GLY A 44 -9.14 5.61 10.95
N LYS A 45 -8.87 4.29 11.05
CA LYS A 45 -7.65 3.65 10.50
C LYS A 45 -7.44 3.97 9.03
N THR A 46 -8.44 3.72 8.20
CA THR A 46 -8.44 4.03 6.76
C THR A 46 -8.21 5.52 6.50
N VAL A 47 -8.82 6.41 7.31
CA VAL A 47 -8.62 7.86 7.20
C VAL A 47 -7.18 8.24 7.53
N LEU A 48 -6.58 7.62 8.55
CA LEU A 48 -5.18 7.82 8.90
C LEU A 48 -4.26 7.41 7.74
N PHE A 49 -4.46 6.22 7.17
CA PHE A 49 -3.68 5.76 6.01
C PHE A 49 -3.84 6.68 4.79
N LYS A 50 -5.05 7.19 4.51
CA LYS A 50 -5.27 8.18 3.45
C LYS A 50 -4.53 9.49 3.70
N CYS A 51 -4.45 9.94 4.96
CA CYS A 51 -3.66 11.11 5.30
C CYS A 51 -2.16 10.84 5.16
N MET A 52 -1.67 9.69 5.64
CA MET A 52 -0.26 9.30 5.55
C MET A 52 0.21 9.12 4.10
N SER A 53 -0.65 8.61 3.22
CA SER A 53 -0.36 8.45 1.78
C SER A 53 -0.49 9.73 0.96
N GLY A 54 -0.95 10.84 1.57
CA GLY A 54 -1.21 12.09 0.86
C GLY A 54 -2.50 12.10 0.04
N LEU A 55 -3.28 11.01 0.05
CA LEU A 55 -4.58 10.94 -0.63
C LEU A 55 -5.64 11.83 0.01
N MET A 56 -5.40 12.27 1.26
CA MET A 56 -6.31 13.14 2.00
C MET A 56 -5.52 14.15 2.82
N PRO A 57 -5.85 15.46 2.78
CA PRO A 57 -5.20 16.44 3.64
C PRO A 57 -5.62 16.28 5.09
N THR A 58 -4.73 16.62 6.02
CA THR A 58 -5.03 16.75 7.44
C THR A 58 -5.93 17.97 7.70
N THR A 59 -6.65 18.01 8.82
CA THR A 59 -7.40 19.20 9.26
C THR A 59 -6.49 20.15 10.04
N SER A 60 -5.63 19.60 10.92
CA SER A 60 -4.58 20.35 11.61
C SER A 60 -3.37 19.45 11.82
N GLY A 61 -2.26 20.05 12.24
CA GLY A 61 -0.99 19.38 12.34
C GLY A 61 -0.39 19.07 10.96
N ARG A 62 0.63 18.23 10.93
CA ARG A 62 1.28 17.82 9.68
C ARG A 62 1.77 16.39 9.75
N ILE A 63 1.97 15.81 8.58
CA ILE A 63 2.67 14.54 8.37
C ILE A 63 3.96 14.87 7.65
N GLU A 64 5.07 14.46 8.22
CA GLU A 64 6.40 14.62 7.66
C GLU A 64 6.92 13.26 7.22
N ILE A 65 7.37 13.17 5.96
CA ILE A 65 7.99 11.97 5.40
C ILE A 65 9.43 12.33 5.10
N GLN A 66 10.34 11.74 5.84
CA GLN A 66 11.78 11.92 5.67
C GLN A 66 12.33 10.76 4.84
N LEU A 67 12.79 11.06 3.63
CA LEU A 67 13.45 10.12 2.71
C LEU A 67 14.88 10.62 2.52
N ASP A 68 15.84 9.90 3.08
CA ASP A 68 17.25 10.33 3.07
C ASP A 68 17.99 9.92 1.79
N ASP A 69 17.47 8.93 1.06
CA ASP A 69 18.08 8.49 -0.20
C ASP A 69 17.53 9.32 -1.39
N PRO A 70 18.39 10.07 -2.11
CA PRO A 70 17.99 10.78 -3.33
C PRO A 70 17.38 9.87 -4.40
N ALA A 71 17.79 8.60 -4.47
CA ALA A 71 17.23 7.62 -5.40
C ALA A 71 15.78 7.27 -5.05
N GLN A 72 15.41 7.31 -3.78
CA GLN A 72 14.04 7.06 -3.32
C GLN A 72 13.11 8.23 -3.60
N LYS A 73 13.61 9.47 -3.72
CA LYS A 73 12.82 10.63 -4.16
C LYS A 73 12.31 10.47 -5.60
N ALA A 74 12.98 9.67 -6.42
CA ALA A 74 12.55 9.36 -7.78
C ALA A 74 11.56 8.20 -7.88
N ARG A 75 11.28 7.48 -6.78
CA ARG A 75 10.33 6.38 -6.68
C ARG A 75 9.01 6.85 -6.05
N PRO A 76 7.88 6.16 -6.27
CA PRO A 76 6.72 6.36 -5.41
C PRO A 76 7.15 6.16 -3.97
N TYR A 77 7.00 7.18 -3.14
CA TYR A 77 7.38 7.06 -1.72
C TYR A 77 6.46 6.09 -0.97
N CYS A 78 5.29 5.81 -1.50
CA CYS A 78 4.27 5.03 -0.82
C CYS A 78 3.56 4.06 -1.76
N GLY A 79 3.68 2.77 -1.48
CA GLY A 79 2.80 1.73 -2.01
C GLY A 79 1.56 1.61 -1.13
N VAL A 80 0.38 1.56 -1.72
CA VAL A 80 -0.87 1.72 -0.98
C VAL A 80 -1.89 0.66 -1.34
N VAL A 81 -2.48 0.01 -0.33
CA VAL A 81 -3.73 -0.77 -0.44
C VAL A 81 -4.71 -0.19 0.57
N ILE A 82 -5.65 0.63 0.11
CA ILE A 82 -6.68 1.30 0.92
C ILE A 82 -8.01 1.21 0.18
N ASP A 83 -9.09 0.81 0.87
CA ASP A 83 -10.45 0.68 0.30
C ASP A 83 -10.54 -0.23 -0.95
N GLY A 84 -9.62 -1.20 -1.08
CA GLY A 84 -9.46 -1.99 -2.29
C GLY A 84 -8.76 -1.23 -3.43
N ALA A 85 -8.20 -1.96 -4.38
CA ALA A 85 -7.55 -1.36 -5.54
C ALA A 85 -8.57 -1.06 -6.65
N GLY A 86 -8.49 0.13 -7.23
CA GLY A 86 -9.33 0.58 -8.33
C GLY A 86 -8.88 -0.01 -9.68
N PHE A 87 -9.02 -1.32 -9.84
CA PHE A 87 -8.69 -2.00 -11.10
C PHE A 87 -9.73 -1.75 -12.19
N ASN A 88 -9.26 -1.75 -13.45
CA ASN A 88 -10.16 -1.85 -14.58
C ASN A 88 -10.72 -3.27 -14.67
N ASP A 89 -11.98 -3.41 -14.35
CA ASP A 89 -12.71 -4.67 -14.30
C ASP A 89 -12.76 -5.42 -15.66
N SER A 90 -12.52 -4.73 -16.76
CA SER A 90 -12.54 -5.30 -18.12
C SER A 90 -11.20 -5.86 -18.56
N LEU A 91 -10.13 -5.63 -17.83
CA LEU A 91 -8.78 -6.11 -18.11
C LEU A 91 -8.43 -7.32 -17.25
N SER A 92 -7.41 -8.10 -17.66
CA SER A 92 -6.78 -9.13 -16.82
C SER A 92 -5.93 -8.49 -15.70
N GLY A 93 -5.53 -9.28 -14.70
CA GLY A 93 -4.65 -8.78 -13.63
C GLY A 93 -3.32 -8.27 -14.19
N LEU A 94 -2.66 -9.04 -15.06
CA LEU A 94 -1.42 -8.62 -15.71
C LEU A 94 -1.60 -7.33 -16.49
N SER A 95 -2.68 -7.22 -17.30
CA SER A 95 -2.93 -6.01 -18.08
C SER A 95 -3.18 -4.77 -17.23
N ASN A 96 -3.81 -4.92 -16.05
CA ASN A 96 -3.98 -3.83 -15.09
C ASN A 96 -2.63 -3.34 -14.56
N LEU A 97 -1.77 -4.25 -14.10
CA LEU A 97 -0.47 -3.87 -13.54
C LEU A 97 0.46 -3.26 -14.60
N VAL A 98 0.49 -3.83 -15.82
CA VAL A 98 1.28 -3.27 -16.94
C VAL A 98 0.81 -1.86 -17.27
N ALA A 99 -0.51 -1.64 -17.39
CA ALA A 99 -1.04 -0.30 -17.69
C ALA A 99 -0.66 0.76 -16.64
N LEU A 100 -0.58 0.36 -15.35
CA LEU A 100 -0.10 1.25 -14.28
C LEU A 100 1.40 1.48 -14.36
N ALA A 101 2.19 0.43 -14.60
CA ALA A 101 3.64 0.54 -14.75
C ALA A 101 4.05 1.40 -15.96
N ASP A 102 3.26 1.41 -17.03
CA ASP A 102 3.50 2.24 -18.21
C ASP A 102 3.43 3.75 -17.91
N ILE A 103 2.73 4.15 -16.85
CA ILE A 103 2.66 5.55 -16.41
C ILE A 103 3.99 6.01 -15.85
N THR A 104 4.61 5.19 -15.01
CA THR A 104 5.85 5.53 -14.29
C THR A 104 7.10 5.01 -14.99
N LYS A 105 6.97 3.98 -15.84
CA LYS A 105 8.03 3.25 -16.54
C LYS A 105 9.10 2.66 -15.61
N LYS A 106 8.71 2.29 -14.39
CA LYS A 106 9.63 1.76 -13.37
C LYS A 106 9.69 0.24 -13.32
N ALA A 107 8.65 -0.45 -13.77
CA ALA A 107 8.62 -1.91 -13.80
C ALA A 107 8.32 -2.40 -15.21
N ASP A 108 9.07 -3.40 -15.68
CA ASP A 108 8.82 -4.05 -16.95
C ASP A 108 7.80 -5.20 -16.80
N LYS A 109 7.25 -5.64 -17.92
CA LYS A 109 6.25 -6.71 -17.95
C LYS A 109 6.76 -8.03 -17.37
N LYS A 110 8.06 -8.33 -17.49
CA LYS A 110 8.66 -9.56 -16.96
C LYS A 110 8.74 -9.52 -15.44
N ALA A 111 9.18 -8.39 -14.87
CA ALA A 111 9.21 -8.17 -13.44
C ALA A 111 7.78 -8.25 -12.84
N ILE A 112 6.78 -7.64 -13.50
CA ILE A 112 5.38 -7.70 -13.09
C ILE A 112 4.87 -9.14 -13.11
N ALA A 113 5.17 -9.94 -14.16
CA ALA A 113 4.76 -11.33 -14.23
C ALA A 113 5.37 -12.17 -13.10
N SER A 114 6.65 -11.98 -12.79
CA SER A 114 7.33 -12.63 -11.67
C SER A 114 6.70 -12.23 -10.33
N LEU A 115 6.38 -10.97 -10.14
CA LEU A 115 5.72 -10.45 -8.95
C LEU A 115 4.31 -11.03 -8.80
N MET A 116 3.54 -11.16 -9.88
CA MET A 116 2.23 -11.81 -9.83
C MET A 116 2.36 -13.25 -9.33
N THR A 117 3.36 -13.97 -9.80
CA THR A 117 3.63 -15.34 -9.33
C THR A 117 3.96 -15.37 -7.84
N SER A 118 4.76 -14.43 -7.33
CA SER A 118 5.13 -14.37 -5.92
C SER A 118 3.95 -14.09 -4.99
N VAL A 119 2.93 -13.34 -5.45
CA VAL A 119 1.68 -13.14 -4.70
C VAL A 119 0.67 -14.28 -4.92
N GLY A 120 1.03 -15.35 -5.62
CA GLY A 120 0.17 -16.51 -5.90
C GLY A 120 -0.88 -16.27 -6.98
N LEU A 121 -0.60 -15.40 -7.95
CA LEU A 121 -1.43 -15.17 -9.14
C LEU A 121 -0.69 -15.62 -10.40
N SER A 122 -1.35 -16.39 -11.28
CA SER A 122 -0.76 -16.71 -12.56
C SER A 122 -0.79 -15.51 -13.52
N PRO A 123 0.35 -15.08 -14.06
CA PRO A 123 0.39 -14.02 -15.06
C PRO A 123 -0.29 -14.39 -16.37
N ASP A 124 -0.40 -15.70 -16.67
CA ASP A 124 -1.06 -16.21 -17.89
C ASP A 124 -2.58 -16.28 -17.76
N ASN A 125 -3.11 -16.00 -16.58
CA ASN A 125 -4.55 -15.97 -16.36
C ASN A 125 -5.19 -14.78 -17.09
N ARG A 126 -5.88 -15.07 -18.22
CA ARG A 126 -6.57 -14.07 -19.04
C ARG A 126 -7.94 -13.66 -18.48
N LYS A 127 -8.36 -14.22 -17.35
CA LYS A 127 -9.63 -13.89 -16.70
C LYS A 127 -9.65 -12.40 -16.34
N LYS A 128 -10.76 -11.73 -16.66
CA LYS A 128 -10.96 -10.31 -16.32
C LYS A 128 -11.10 -10.12 -14.81
N VAL A 129 -10.59 -9.01 -14.28
CA VAL A 129 -10.57 -8.74 -12.83
C VAL A 129 -11.97 -8.73 -12.22
N ARG A 130 -13.02 -8.35 -12.97
CA ARG A 130 -14.42 -8.47 -12.49
C ARG A 130 -14.84 -9.88 -12.05
N TYR A 131 -14.15 -10.92 -12.53
CA TYR A 131 -14.41 -12.31 -12.18
C TYR A 131 -13.42 -12.86 -11.15
N TYR A 132 -12.54 -12.04 -10.60
CA TYR A 132 -11.62 -12.44 -9.54
C TYR A 132 -12.41 -12.62 -8.23
N SER A 133 -12.00 -13.62 -7.43
CA SER A 133 -12.43 -13.70 -6.04
C SER A 133 -11.88 -12.53 -5.22
N LEU A 134 -12.44 -12.30 -4.04
CA LEU A 134 -11.93 -11.28 -3.11
C LEU A 134 -10.43 -11.49 -2.83
N GLY A 135 -10.01 -12.73 -2.54
CA GLY A 135 -8.61 -13.05 -2.30
C GLY A 135 -7.72 -12.82 -3.53
N MET A 136 -8.19 -13.11 -4.77
CA MET A 136 -7.43 -12.78 -5.98
C MET A 136 -7.29 -11.26 -6.17
N ARG A 137 -8.34 -10.48 -5.90
CA ARG A 137 -8.27 -9.00 -5.95
C ARG A 137 -7.30 -8.47 -4.89
N GLN A 138 -7.32 -9.04 -3.69
CA GLN A 138 -6.41 -8.66 -2.60
C GLN A 138 -4.94 -8.93 -2.95
N ARG A 139 -4.63 -10.12 -3.48
CA ARG A 139 -3.28 -10.48 -3.96
C ARG A 139 -2.81 -9.54 -5.08
N LEU A 140 -3.71 -9.18 -6.01
CA LEU A 140 -3.40 -8.24 -7.09
C LEU A 140 -3.14 -6.82 -6.54
N ALA A 141 -3.90 -6.38 -5.53
CA ALA A 141 -3.69 -5.09 -4.86
C ALA A 141 -2.34 -5.01 -4.15
N ILE A 142 -1.93 -6.10 -3.50
CA ILE A 142 -0.60 -6.18 -2.88
C ILE A 142 0.49 -6.12 -3.95
N ALA A 143 0.36 -6.87 -5.05
CA ALA A 143 1.30 -6.79 -6.18
C ALA A 143 1.41 -5.36 -6.72
N GLN A 144 0.29 -4.66 -6.91
CA GLN A 144 0.27 -3.25 -7.32
C GLN A 144 1.04 -2.36 -6.34
N ALA A 145 0.83 -2.54 -5.04
CA ALA A 145 1.44 -1.69 -4.03
C ALA A 145 2.97 -1.81 -3.97
N ILE A 146 3.51 -3.00 -4.28
CA ILE A 146 4.97 -3.27 -4.18
C ILE A 146 5.69 -3.29 -5.53
N MET A 147 5.00 -3.23 -6.67
CA MET A 147 5.60 -3.42 -8.00
C MET A 147 6.66 -2.38 -8.38
N GLU A 148 6.67 -1.23 -7.72
CA GLU A 148 7.61 -0.14 -8.00
C GLU A 148 8.62 0.07 -6.85
N ASP A 149 8.75 -0.92 -5.96
CA ASP A 149 9.68 -0.91 -4.83
C ASP A 149 9.55 0.38 -4.00
N PRO A 150 8.39 0.62 -3.36
CA PRO A 150 8.14 1.84 -2.61
C PRO A 150 8.96 1.88 -1.31
N ALA A 151 9.37 3.08 -0.88
CA ALA A 151 10.05 3.29 0.39
C ALA A 151 9.14 3.04 1.61
N ILE A 152 7.84 3.19 1.44
CA ILE A 152 6.82 3.05 2.48
C ILE A 152 5.68 2.21 1.91
N LEU A 153 5.18 1.26 2.72
CA LEU A 153 4.04 0.43 2.36
C LEU A 153 2.92 0.62 3.38
N LEU A 154 1.76 1.08 2.91
CA LEU A 154 0.56 1.29 3.70
C LEU A 154 -0.53 0.32 3.28
N LEU A 155 -0.88 -0.62 4.14
CA LEU A 155 -1.82 -1.69 3.85
C LEU A 155 -3.00 -1.64 4.83
N ASP A 156 -4.19 -1.32 4.35
CA ASP A 156 -5.43 -1.37 5.13
C ASP A 156 -6.08 -2.75 4.91
N GLU A 157 -6.23 -3.50 6.00
CA GLU A 157 -6.80 -4.85 6.02
C GLU A 157 -6.21 -5.81 4.96
N PRO A 158 -4.86 -5.95 4.84
CA PRO A 158 -4.25 -6.68 3.72
C PRO A 158 -4.54 -8.18 3.70
N LEU A 159 -5.03 -8.74 4.79
CA LEU A 159 -5.32 -10.17 4.93
C LEU A 159 -6.79 -10.50 4.65
N ASN A 160 -7.63 -9.49 4.41
CA ASN A 160 -9.06 -9.70 4.22
C ASN A 160 -9.36 -10.54 2.97
N GLY A 161 -10.17 -11.59 3.15
CA GLY A 161 -10.56 -12.50 2.07
C GLY A 161 -9.47 -13.47 1.59
N LEU A 162 -8.32 -13.53 2.28
CA LEU A 162 -7.28 -14.51 2.00
C LEU A 162 -7.51 -15.81 2.77
N ASP A 163 -7.16 -16.92 2.13
CA ASP A 163 -7.00 -18.23 2.77
C ASP A 163 -5.67 -18.31 3.55
N TYR A 164 -5.45 -19.41 4.26
CA TYR A 164 -4.24 -19.61 5.07
C TYR A 164 -2.94 -19.45 4.26
N GLU A 165 -2.88 -20.03 3.06
CA GLU A 165 -1.71 -19.92 2.18
C GLU A 165 -1.52 -18.48 1.67
N GLY A 166 -2.61 -17.76 1.40
CA GLY A 166 -2.56 -16.35 1.04
C GLY A 166 -2.03 -15.47 2.16
N VAL A 167 -2.46 -15.71 3.38
CA VAL A 167 -1.95 -15.01 4.57
C VAL A 167 -0.44 -15.24 4.71
N LYS A 168 0.01 -16.50 4.62
CA LYS A 168 1.44 -16.84 4.67
C LYS A 168 2.23 -16.13 3.59
N THR A 169 1.75 -16.17 2.34
CA THR A 169 2.38 -15.48 1.20
C THR A 169 2.57 -13.98 1.48
N VAL A 170 1.54 -13.31 2.01
CA VAL A 170 1.63 -11.87 2.35
C VAL A 170 2.65 -11.63 3.45
N TYR A 171 2.69 -12.46 4.49
CA TYR A 171 3.70 -12.33 5.55
C TYR A 171 5.12 -12.50 5.02
N ASP A 172 5.36 -13.46 4.12
CA ASP A 172 6.69 -13.70 3.55
C ASP A 172 7.12 -12.51 2.67
N ILE A 173 6.21 -11.94 1.89
CA ILE A 173 6.44 -10.71 1.11
C ILE A 173 6.79 -9.53 2.03
N LEU A 174 6.02 -9.31 3.11
CA LEU A 174 6.28 -8.20 4.03
C LEU A 174 7.62 -8.34 4.76
N LYS A 175 8.09 -9.56 5.02
CA LYS A 175 9.43 -9.78 5.59
C LYS A 175 10.53 -9.36 4.63
N VAL A 176 10.39 -9.70 3.33
CA VAL A 176 11.37 -9.31 2.30
C VAL A 176 11.38 -7.78 2.10
N GLN A 177 10.21 -7.15 2.13
CA GLN A 177 10.11 -5.69 1.98
C GLN A 177 10.67 -4.90 3.19
N LYS A 178 10.85 -5.56 4.32
CA LYS A 178 11.42 -4.95 5.53
C LYS A 178 12.95 -4.79 5.44
N GLU A 179 13.64 -5.66 4.68
CA GLU A 179 15.11 -5.66 4.49
C GLU A 179 15.55 -4.59 3.48
#